data_095adf70ccfe6efea37851a46935e122
#
_entry.id   095adf70ccfe6efea37851a46935e122
#
_cell.length_a   1.000
_cell.length_b   1.000
_cell.length_c   1.000
_cell.angle_alpha   90.00
_cell.angle_beta   90.00
_cell.angle_gamma   90.00
#
_symmetry.space_group_name_H-M   'P 1'
#
loop_
_entity.id
_entity.type
_entity.pdbx_description
1 polymer ?
#
loop_
_entity_poly.entity_id
_entity_poly.type
_entity_poly.pdbx_seq_one_letter_code
_entity_poly.pdbx_strand_id
1 'polypeptide(L)'
;EITCRDWSSDVCSSDLVEGITAALAPRPEEIAPLWDAGCIPVMVDPQGVTIPRLRPEVVIEATLAKRNVGVGITDAPLVIGVGPGFTVGENVHCIVETNRGHNLGRVLYSGSAEPDTGIPGDIVGMTTERVLRAPQTGIFLSRHDIGDHVKAGDVVATVEANGVSKEIRTVISGVIRGLLRSGTPVTDRIKVGDVDPRDNTACHHVSDKAFAIGGGILEAILGRFNRPCYIRRGILHCPVDKNVPTA
;
A
#
# COMPACT_ATOMS: atom_id res chain seq x y z
N GLU A 1 -1.27 8.06 2.47
CA GLU A 1 -1.43 6.64 2.11
C GLU A 1 -2.88 6.43 1.70
N ILE A 2 -3.11 6.27 0.41
CA ILE A 2 -4.42 5.93 -0.14
C ILE A 2 -4.57 4.45 0.09
N THR A 3 -5.48 4.04 0.96
CA THR A 3 -5.76 2.64 1.20
C THR A 3 -6.52 2.08 0.00
N CYS A 4 -6.20 0.88 -0.46
CA CYS A 4 -6.87 0.15 -1.55
C CYS A 4 -8.38 -0.10 -1.32
N ARG A 5 -9.01 0.51 -0.34
CA ARG A 5 -10.45 0.36 -0.06
C ARG A 5 -11.36 1.00 -1.08
N ASP A 6 -10.85 1.89 -1.92
CA ASP A 6 -11.67 2.72 -2.80
C ASP A 6 -11.69 2.28 -4.27
N TRP A 7 -11.11 1.13 -4.58
CA TRP A 7 -11.12 0.55 -5.93
C TRP A 7 -12.46 -0.09 -6.32
N SER A 8 -13.47 -0.01 -5.44
CA SER A 8 -14.66 -0.85 -5.54
C SER A 8 -15.72 -0.42 -6.54
N SER A 9 -15.70 0.77 -7.12
CA SER A 9 -16.83 1.20 -7.94
C SER A 9 -16.55 1.66 -9.36
N ASP A 10 -15.31 2.00 -9.70
CA ASP A 10 -14.98 2.45 -11.06
C ASP A 10 -13.50 2.27 -11.35
N VAL A 11 -13.01 1.05 -11.31
CA VAL A 11 -11.70 0.79 -11.91
C VAL A 11 -11.86 1.10 -13.38
N CYS A 12 -11.24 2.19 -13.81
CA CYS A 12 -10.98 2.43 -15.22
C CYS A 12 -10.39 1.13 -15.78
N SER A 13 -10.69 0.77 -17.00
CA SER A 13 -10.31 -0.49 -17.61
C SER A 13 -8.85 -0.89 -17.44
N SER A 14 -7.96 0.03 -17.09
CA SER A 14 -6.57 -0.23 -16.70
C SER A 14 -5.92 1.00 -16.07
N ASP A 15 -5.11 0.79 -15.01
CA ASP A 15 -4.21 1.81 -14.45
C ASP A 15 -2.77 1.50 -14.86
N LEU A 16 -2.04 2.52 -15.29
CA LEU A 16 -0.67 2.43 -15.76
C LEU A 16 0.27 3.22 -14.82
N VAL A 17 1.23 2.52 -14.21
CA VAL A 17 2.28 3.13 -13.39
C VAL A 17 3.64 2.65 -13.90
N GLU A 18 4.49 3.57 -14.36
CA GLU A 18 5.84 3.27 -14.87
C GLU A 18 5.89 2.12 -15.90
N GLY A 19 4.91 2.05 -16.80
CA GLY A 19 4.82 1.03 -17.83
C GLY A 19 4.19 -0.30 -17.38
N ILE A 20 3.78 -0.40 -16.12
CA ILE A 20 3.08 -1.59 -15.59
C ILE A 20 1.59 -1.30 -15.55
N THR A 21 0.82 -2.15 -16.21
CA THR A 21 -0.65 -2.05 -16.28
C THR A 21 -1.30 -2.94 -15.22
N ALA A 22 -2.25 -2.39 -14.47
CA ALA A 22 -3.14 -3.15 -13.60
C ALA A 22 -4.56 -3.13 -14.17
N ALA A 23 -5.30 -4.22 -14.04
CA ALA A 23 -6.66 -4.34 -14.55
C ALA A 23 -7.59 -5.03 -13.55
N LEU A 24 -8.87 -4.59 -13.50
CA LEU A 24 -9.87 -5.20 -12.64
C LEU A 24 -10.16 -6.64 -13.08
N ALA A 25 -10.09 -7.57 -12.13
CA ALA A 25 -10.56 -8.93 -12.22
C ALA A 25 -11.82 -9.09 -11.36
N PRO A 26 -13.03 -8.93 -11.91
CA PRO A 26 -14.28 -9.05 -11.15
C PRO A 26 -14.47 -10.44 -10.54
N ARG A 27 -13.85 -11.47 -11.12
CA ARG A 27 -13.94 -12.87 -10.69
C ARG A 27 -12.57 -13.54 -10.69
N PRO A 28 -12.33 -14.53 -9.82
CA PRO A 28 -11.03 -15.23 -9.73
C PRO A 28 -10.57 -15.87 -11.05
N GLU A 29 -11.51 -16.29 -11.91
CA GLU A 29 -11.21 -16.92 -13.20
C GLU A 29 -10.56 -15.96 -14.20
N GLU A 30 -10.66 -14.64 -13.97
CA GLU A 30 -10.09 -13.60 -14.83
C GLU A 30 -8.63 -13.27 -14.47
N ILE A 31 -8.14 -13.76 -13.33
CA ILE A 31 -6.77 -13.51 -12.85
C ILE A 31 -5.73 -14.08 -13.84
N ALA A 32 -5.85 -15.35 -14.21
CA ALA A 32 -4.87 -15.99 -15.08
C ALA A 32 -4.83 -15.36 -16.49
N PRO A 33 -5.95 -15.09 -17.17
CA PRO A 33 -5.92 -14.35 -18.44
C PRO A 33 -5.26 -12.97 -18.37
N LEU A 34 -5.44 -12.23 -17.26
CA LEU A 34 -4.79 -10.93 -17.07
C LEU A 34 -3.28 -11.08 -16.89
N TRP A 35 -2.81 -12.06 -16.14
CA TRP A 35 -1.39 -12.37 -16.02
C TRP A 35 -0.78 -12.74 -17.36
N ASP A 36 -1.43 -13.58 -18.15
CA ASP A 36 -0.98 -13.96 -19.49
C ASP A 36 -0.89 -12.76 -20.43
N ALA A 37 -1.74 -11.75 -20.22
CA ALA A 37 -1.70 -10.49 -20.94
C ALA A 37 -0.64 -9.50 -20.40
N GLY A 38 0.13 -9.87 -19.37
CA GLY A 38 1.15 -9.02 -18.75
C GLY A 38 0.58 -7.92 -17.84
N CYS A 39 -0.68 -8.04 -17.42
CA CYS A 39 -1.33 -7.11 -16.50
C CYS A 39 -1.29 -7.62 -15.05
N ILE A 40 -1.27 -6.72 -14.08
CA ILE A 40 -1.48 -7.05 -12.67
C ILE A 40 -3.00 -7.12 -12.42
N PRO A 41 -3.57 -8.30 -12.10
CA PRO A 41 -4.98 -8.40 -11.79
C PRO A 41 -5.27 -7.77 -10.43
N VAL A 42 -6.28 -6.93 -10.37
CA VAL A 42 -6.77 -6.29 -9.14
C VAL A 42 -8.19 -6.79 -8.87
N MET A 43 -8.43 -7.31 -7.68
CA MET A 43 -9.74 -7.83 -7.28
C MET A 43 -10.24 -7.10 -6.03
N VAL A 44 -11.54 -6.84 -5.98
CA VAL A 44 -12.21 -6.33 -4.78
C VAL A 44 -12.55 -7.52 -3.88
N ASP A 45 -11.72 -7.72 -2.84
CA ASP A 45 -11.88 -8.82 -1.88
C ASP A 45 -11.59 -8.34 -0.44
N PRO A 46 -12.51 -7.56 0.16
CA PRO A 46 -12.28 -6.91 1.45
C PRO A 46 -12.14 -7.91 2.62
N GLN A 47 -12.48 -9.17 2.42
CA GLN A 47 -12.41 -10.22 3.44
C GLN A 47 -11.34 -11.26 3.16
N GLY A 48 -10.61 -11.15 2.03
CA GLY A 48 -9.54 -12.08 1.68
C GLY A 48 -10.02 -13.50 1.34
N VAL A 49 -11.28 -13.66 0.94
CA VAL A 49 -11.87 -14.99 0.64
C VAL A 49 -11.22 -15.67 -0.58
N THR A 50 -10.51 -14.90 -1.39
CA THR A 50 -9.80 -15.41 -2.56
C THR A 50 -8.48 -16.09 -2.18
N ILE A 51 -7.84 -15.73 -1.07
CA ILE A 51 -6.56 -16.28 -0.62
C ILE A 51 -6.59 -17.81 -0.55
N PRO A 52 -7.52 -18.46 0.19
CA PRO A 52 -7.54 -19.92 0.28
C PRO A 52 -7.91 -20.61 -1.05
N ARG A 53 -8.54 -19.90 -1.98
CA ARG A 53 -8.86 -20.42 -3.32
C ARG A 53 -7.66 -20.42 -4.24
N LEU A 54 -6.88 -19.33 -4.22
CA LEU A 54 -5.67 -19.17 -5.04
C LEU A 54 -4.50 -19.97 -4.51
N ARG A 55 -4.44 -20.24 -3.21
CA ARG A 55 -3.33 -20.91 -2.51
C ARG A 55 -1.98 -20.31 -2.89
N PRO A 56 -1.79 -19.00 -2.68
CA PRO A 56 -0.55 -18.34 -3.08
C PRO A 56 0.64 -18.85 -2.26
N GLU A 57 1.84 -18.83 -2.83
CA GLU A 57 3.07 -19.12 -2.10
C GLU A 57 3.46 -17.97 -1.16
N VAL A 58 3.04 -16.75 -1.50
CA VAL A 58 3.30 -15.53 -0.72
C VAL A 58 2.03 -14.74 -0.56
N VAL A 59 1.72 -14.36 0.67
CA VAL A 59 0.72 -13.32 0.98
C VAL A 59 1.44 -12.11 1.52
N ILE A 60 1.14 -10.94 0.96
CA ILE A 60 1.68 -9.65 1.41
C ILE A 60 0.52 -8.80 1.89
N GLU A 61 0.46 -8.54 3.19
CA GLU A 61 -0.53 -7.62 3.76
C GLU A 61 0.05 -6.21 3.77
N ALA A 62 -0.38 -5.39 2.82
CA ALA A 62 0.11 -4.03 2.57
C ALA A 62 -0.99 -2.97 2.60
N THR A 63 -2.12 -3.23 3.26
CA THR A 63 -3.25 -2.27 3.39
C THR A 63 -2.88 -1.06 4.23
N LEU A 64 -1.79 -1.15 5.02
CA LEU A 64 -1.31 -0.11 5.93
C LEU A 64 -2.37 0.37 6.95
N ALA A 65 -3.27 -0.52 7.34
CA ALA A 65 -4.37 -0.25 8.27
C ALA A 65 -3.90 0.01 9.72
N LYS A 66 -2.60 -0.11 10.00
CA LYS A 66 -1.97 0.02 11.34
C LYS A 66 -2.46 -1.03 12.34
N ARG A 67 -3.11 -2.04 11.88
CA ARG A 67 -3.61 -3.21 12.61
C ARG A 67 -3.75 -4.38 11.66
N ASN A 68 -3.67 -5.59 12.16
CA ASN A 68 -4.01 -6.77 11.37
C ASN A 68 -5.51 -6.73 11.01
N VAL A 69 -5.83 -6.86 9.72
CA VAL A 69 -7.20 -6.84 9.19
C VAL A 69 -7.76 -8.22 8.86
N GLY A 70 -7.06 -9.29 9.27
CA GLY A 70 -7.55 -10.65 9.12
C GLY A 70 -6.56 -11.63 8.50
N VAL A 71 -5.30 -11.21 8.24
CA VAL A 71 -4.26 -12.12 7.75
C VAL A 71 -3.71 -12.98 8.89
N GLY A 72 -3.54 -14.27 8.61
CA GLY A 72 -2.94 -15.24 9.51
C GLY A 72 -1.65 -15.86 8.96
N ILE A 73 -0.75 -16.30 9.85
CA ILE A 73 0.53 -16.88 9.47
C ILE A 73 0.40 -18.15 8.62
N THR A 74 -0.78 -18.77 8.62
CA THR A 74 -1.08 -20.00 7.86
C THR A 74 -1.70 -19.75 6.49
N ASP A 75 -1.89 -18.49 6.09
CA ASP A 75 -2.54 -18.14 4.82
C ASP A 75 -1.66 -18.45 3.60
N ALA A 76 -0.34 -18.55 3.81
CA ALA A 76 0.62 -18.94 2.78
C ALA A 76 1.91 -19.50 3.40
N PRO A 77 2.76 -20.22 2.62
CA PRO A 77 4.12 -20.60 3.03
C PRO A 77 5.01 -19.42 3.46
N LEU A 78 4.74 -18.21 2.94
CA LEU A 78 5.33 -16.95 3.39
C LEU A 78 4.25 -15.88 3.50
N VAL A 79 4.06 -15.35 4.70
CA VAL A 79 3.17 -14.22 4.97
C VAL A 79 4.02 -13.04 5.44
N ILE A 80 3.93 -11.91 4.74
CA ILE A 80 4.69 -10.69 4.99
C ILE A 80 3.73 -9.60 5.43
N GLY A 81 3.94 -9.01 6.61
CA GLY A 81 3.24 -7.82 7.05
C GLY A 81 4.01 -6.55 6.65
N VAL A 82 3.32 -5.51 6.19
CA VAL A 82 3.94 -4.24 5.83
C VAL A 82 3.57 -3.17 6.86
N GLY A 83 4.56 -2.75 7.65
CA GLY A 83 4.41 -1.74 8.70
C GLY A 83 3.81 -2.26 10.01
N PRO A 84 3.31 -1.35 10.86
CA PRO A 84 2.80 -1.69 12.18
C PRO A 84 1.45 -2.43 12.13
N GLY A 85 1.18 -3.21 13.17
CA GLY A 85 -0.06 -3.99 13.32
C GLY A 85 0.18 -5.49 13.28
N PHE A 86 1.42 -5.92 13.11
CA PHE A 86 1.82 -7.32 13.05
C PHE A 86 2.86 -7.67 14.10
N THR A 87 2.90 -8.96 14.48
CA THR A 87 3.94 -9.56 15.32
C THR A 87 4.49 -10.78 14.59
N VAL A 88 5.80 -10.83 14.41
CA VAL A 88 6.47 -11.97 13.77
C VAL A 88 6.29 -13.24 14.60
N GLY A 89 5.92 -14.34 13.96
CA GLY A 89 5.65 -15.62 14.61
C GLY A 89 4.23 -15.79 15.15
N GLU A 90 3.44 -14.72 15.25
CA GLU A 90 2.04 -14.78 15.64
C GLU A 90 1.10 -14.73 14.42
N ASN A 91 1.22 -13.71 13.61
CA ASN A 91 0.34 -13.49 12.46
C ASN A 91 1.05 -13.37 11.11
N VAL A 92 2.37 -13.14 11.12
CA VAL A 92 3.20 -13.09 9.91
C VAL A 92 4.55 -13.77 10.12
N HIS A 93 5.22 -14.17 9.03
CA HIS A 93 6.55 -14.74 9.07
C HIS A 93 7.66 -13.68 9.18
N CYS A 94 7.44 -12.52 8.59
CA CYS A 94 8.32 -11.36 8.70
C CYS A 94 7.54 -10.07 8.45
N ILE A 95 8.15 -8.94 8.80
CA ILE A 95 7.56 -7.60 8.64
C ILE A 95 8.54 -6.75 7.85
N VAL A 96 8.02 -5.92 6.95
CA VAL A 96 8.80 -4.87 6.29
C VAL A 96 8.50 -3.53 6.96
N GLU A 97 9.53 -2.88 7.50
CA GLU A 97 9.41 -1.60 8.19
C GLU A 97 8.99 -0.47 7.23
N THR A 98 8.04 0.35 7.66
CA THR A 98 7.50 1.46 6.87
C THR A 98 7.75 2.83 7.46
N ASN A 99 8.26 2.93 8.70
CA ASN A 99 8.58 4.23 9.28
C ASN A 99 9.77 4.85 8.53
N ARG A 100 9.66 6.16 8.22
CA ARG A 100 10.76 6.89 7.57
C ARG A 100 11.93 6.99 8.52
N GLY A 101 13.13 6.71 8.02
CA GLY A 101 14.36 6.71 8.78
C GLY A 101 15.30 5.61 8.33
N HIS A 102 16.26 5.28 9.18
CA HIS A 102 17.32 4.31 8.89
C HIS A 102 16.78 2.90 8.60
N ASN A 103 15.65 2.54 9.19
CA ASN A 103 15.07 1.20 9.09
C ASN A 103 14.02 1.05 7.98
N LEU A 104 13.70 2.10 7.23
CA LEU A 104 12.73 2.04 6.14
C LEU A 104 13.07 0.92 5.14
N GLY A 105 12.12 0.03 4.89
CA GLY A 105 12.27 -1.11 3.99
C GLY A 105 13.02 -2.31 4.60
N ARG A 106 13.50 -2.21 5.84
CA ARG A 106 14.20 -3.33 6.50
C ARG A 106 13.25 -4.49 6.79
N VAL A 107 13.69 -5.71 6.52
CA VAL A 107 12.96 -6.94 6.88
C VAL A 107 13.25 -7.28 8.34
N LEU A 108 12.20 -7.44 9.13
CA LEU A 108 12.24 -7.84 10.53
C LEU A 108 11.80 -9.31 10.63
N TYR A 109 12.65 -10.14 11.19
CA TYR A 109 12.40 -11.57 11.42
C TYR A 109 12.05 -11.89 12.87
N SER A 110 11.83 -10.87 13.70
CA SER A 110 11.37 -10.99 15.10
C SER A 110 10.74 -9.70 15.57
N GLY A 111 9.84 -9.76 16.55
CA GLY A 111 9.18 -8.61 17.14
C GLY A 111 8.14 -7.96 16.22
N SER A 112 8.02 -6.63 16.29
CA SER A 112 7.04 -5.83 15.55
C SER A 112 7.72 -4.62 14.91
N ALA A 113 7.07 -4.01 13.89
CA ALA A 113 7.50 -2.75 13.31
C ALA A 113 7.36 -1.59 14.32
N GLU A 114 8.00 -0.48 14.02
CA GLU A 114 7.88 0.74 14.82
C GLU A 114 6.41 1.18 14.88
N PRO A 115 5.90 1.61 16.07
CA PRO A 115 4.53 2.06 16.21
C PRO A 115 4.20 3.23 15.30
N ASP A 116 2.95 3.28 14.81
CA ASP A 116 2.46 4.44 14.08
C ASP A 116 2.42 5.68 15.00
N THR A 117 3.09 6.73 14.59
CA THR A 117 3.13 7.99 15.34
C THR A 117 1.91 8.87 15.06
N GLY A 118 1.12 8.55 14.04
CA GLY A 118 0.03 9.40 13.54
C GLY A 118 0.51 10.70 12.89
N ILE A 119 1.83 10.96 12.88
CA ILE A 119 2.43 12.16 12.29
C ILE A 119 2.91 11.83 10.88
N PRO A 120 2.43 12.55 9.86
CA PRO A 120 2.92 12.40 8.49
C PRO A 120 4.43 12.67 8.41
N GLY A 121 5.12 11.95 7.53
CA GLY A 121 6.56 12.17 7.31
C GLY A 121 6.85 13.62 6.90
N ASP A 122 7.95 14.16 7.41
CA ASP A 122 8.42 15.49 7.05
C ASP A 122 8.81 15.56 5.56
N ILE A 123 8.33 16.59 4.88
CA ILE A 123 8.76 16.98 3.53
C ILE A 123 9.03 18.48 3.55
N VAL A 124 10.30 18.85 3.47
CA VAL A 124 10.76 20.25 3.47
C VAL A 124 10.23 21.03 4.68
N GLY A 125 10.26 20.41 5.86
CA GLY A 125 9.79 21.01 7.11
C GLY A 125 8.29 21.02 7.31
N MET A 126 7.52 20.43 6.40
CA MET A 126 6.05 20.34 6.47
C MET A 126 5.59 18.90 6.77
N THR A 127 4.68 18.76 7.72
CA THR A 127 4.15 17.46 8.18
C THR A 127 2.62 17.40 8.04
N THR A 128 1.90 17.88 9.03
CA THR A 128 0.43 17.85 9.12
C THR A 128 -0.22 18.82 8.15
N GLU A 129 0.43 19.92 7.85
CA GLU A 129 -0.03 20.98 6.95
C GLU A 129 -0.26 20.49 5.52
N ARG A 130 0.48 19.44 5.13
CA ARG A 130 0.35 18.81 3.82
C ARG A 130 -0.91 17.98 3.66
N VAL A 131 -1.51 17.55 4.79
CA VAL A 131 -2.59 16.56 4.78
C VAL A 131 -3.94 17.22 4.64
N LEU A 132 -4.68 16.85 3.61
CA LEU A 132 -6.08 17.21 3.43
C LEU A 132 -6.96 16.23 4.20
N ARG A 133 -7.88 16.75 5.01
CA ARG A 133 -8.80 15.93 5.82
C ARG A 133 -10.25 16.29 5.56
N ALA A 134 -11.14 15.30 5.61
CA ALA A 134 -12.58 15.50 5.49
C ALA A 134 -13.10 16.33 6.70
N PRO A 135 -13.86 17.42 6.46
CA PRO A 135 -14.39 18.28 7.52
C PRO A 135 -15.71 17.76 8.09
N GLN A 136 -16.24 16.68 7.58
CA GLN A 136 -17.45 15.97 8.02
C GLN A 136 -17.55 14.59 7.38
N THR A 137 -18.42 13.75 7.90
CA THR A 137 -18.84 12.51 7.24
C THR A 137 -19.75 12.83 6.06
N GLY A 138 -19.56 12.19 4.90
CA GLY A 138 -20.35 12.41 3.68
C GLY A 138 -19.70 11.85 2.44
N ILE A 139 -20.04 12.41 1.29
CA ILE A 139 -19.47 12.03 -0.01
C ILE A 139 -18.40 13.07 -0.40
N PHE A 140 -17.21 12.59 -0.66
CA PHE A 140 -16.08 13.40 -1.13
C PHE A 140 -16.24 13.73 -2.61
N LEU A 141 -16.07 15.00 -2.97
CA LEU A 141 -16.10 15.48 -4.36
C LEU A 141 -14.85 16.32 -4.62
N SER A 142 -14.00 15.84 -5.50
CA SER A 142 -12.77 16.53 -5.89
C SER A 142 -13.07 17.67 -6.87
N ARG A 143 -12.26 18.74 -6.80
CA ARG A 143 -12.23 19.85 -7.78
C ARG A 143 -10.92 19.88 -8.56
N HIS A 144 -9.98 19.02 -8.21
CA HIS A 144 -8.65 18.94 -8.78
C HIS A 144 -8.27 17.48 -9.01
N ASP A 145 -7.22 17.28 -9.77
CA ASP A 145 -6.61 15.97 -10.02
C ASP A 145 -5.22 15.88 -9.39
N ILE A 146 -4.70 14.63 -9.27
CA ILE A 146 -3.31 14.39 -8.85
C ILE A 146 -2.40 15.00 -9.92
N GLY A 147 -1.43 15.81 -9.48
CA GLY A 147 -0.51 16.55 -10.35
C GLY A 147 -0.87 18.03 -10.51
N ASP A 148 -2.08 18.45 -10.12
CA ASP A 148 -2.46 19.86 -10.17
C ASP A 148 -1.69 20.71 -9.17
N HIS A 149 -1.31 21.93 -9.60
CA HIS A 149 -0.74 22.94 -8.73
C HIS A 149 -1.83 23.72 -8.01
N VAL A 150 -1.68 23.89 -6.71
CA VAL A 150 -2.60 24.62 -5.85
C VAL A 150 -1.84 25.66 -5.00
N LYS A 151 -2.54 26.73 -4.63
CA LYS A 151 -2.06 27.78 -3.73
C LYS A 151 -2.68 27.63 -2.35
N ALA A 152 -1.97 28.05 -1.32
CA ALA A 152 -2.53 28.13 0.04
C ALA A 152 -3.87 28.88 0.02
N GLY A 153 -4.90 28.28 0.59
CA GLY A 153 -6.27 28.79 0.61
C GLY A 153 -7.17 28.24 -0.49
N ASP A 154 -6.64 27.61 -1.54
CA ASP A 154 -7.46 27.05 -2.62
C ASP A 154 -8.38 25.93 -2.11
N VAL A 155 -9.57 25.83 -2.69
CA VAL A 155 -10.53 24.77 -2.43
C VAL A 155 -10.17 23.55 -3.28
N VAL A 156 -9.64 22.52 -2.66
CA VAL A 156 -9.23 21.30 -3.35
C VAL A 156 -10.40 20.35 -3.60
N ALA A 157 -11.32 20.28 -2.67
CA ALA A 157 -12.46 19.38 -2.73
C ALA A 157 -13.61 19.87 -1.82
N THR A 158 -14.73 19.17 -1.87
CA THR A 158 -15.85 19.34 -0.93
C THR A 158 -16.28 17.98 -0.36
N VAL A 159 -16.95 18.00 0.80
CA VAL A 159 -17.68 16.84 1.31
C VAL A 159 -19.15 17.23 1.44
N GLU A 160 -20.01 16.43 0.83
CA GLU A 160 -21.46 16.66 0.84
C GLU A 160 -22.17 15.69 1.77
N ALA A 161 -23.06 16.21 2.61
CA ALA A 161 -23.89 15.40 3.50
C ALA A 161 -25.22 16.16 3.77
N ASN A 162 -26.36 15.48 3.62
CA ASN A 162 -27.68 16.02 3.96
C ASN A 162 -27.97 17.42 3.36
N GLY A 163 -27.52 17.67 2.13
CA GLY A 163 -27.69 18.97 1.46
C GLY A 163 -26.71 20.05 1.91
N VAL A 164 -25.76 19.75 2.79
CA VAL A 164 -24.70 20.65 3.25
C VAL A 164 -23.39 20.26 2.60
N SER A 165 -22.73 21.23 1.94
CA SER A 165 -21.40 21.08 1.36
C SER A 165 -20.38 21.82 2.21
N LYS A 166 -19.31 21.12 2.65
CA LYS A 166 -18.15 21.73 3.33
C LYS A 166 -16.91 21.61 2.50
N GLU A 167 -16.18 22.72 2.41
CA GLU A 167 -14.96 22.82 1.60
C GLU A 167 -13.75 22.24 2.33
N ILE A 168 -12.85 21.63 1.54
CA ILE A 168 -11.51 21.22 1.95
C ILE A 168 -10.53 22.16 1.28
N ARG A 169 -9.85 22.97 2.09
CA ARG A 169 -8.86 23.93 1.59
C ARG A 169 -7.46 23.47 1.94
N THR A 170 -6.52 23.65 1.02
CA THR A 170 -5.10 23.49 1.33
C THR A 170 -4.60 24.70 2.12
N VAL A 171 -3.72 24.44 3.11
CA VAL A 171 -3.06 25.50 3.87
C VAL A 171 -1.67 25.84 3.32
N ILE A 172 -1.17 25.02 2.39
CA ILE A 172 0.12 25.23 1.73
C ILE A 172 -0.05 25.30 0.21
N SER A 173 0.89 25.95 -0.47
CA SER A 173 1.03 25.87 -1.92
C SER A 173 1.87 24.64 -2.30
N GLY A 174 1.62 24.05 -3.46
CA GLY A 174 2.36 22.90 -3.96
C GLY A 174 1.57 22.11 -5.00
N VAL A 175 1.94 20.84 -5.14
CA VAL A 175 1.33 19.90 -6.08
C VAL A 175 0.47 18.88 -5.32
N ILE A 176 -0.73 18.60 -5.80
CA ILE A 176 -1.57 17.52 -5.25
C ILE A 176 -0.91 16.20 -5.59
N ARG A 177 -0.38 15.52 -4.56
CA ARG A 177 0.32 14.24 -4.72
C ARG A 177 -0.58 13.04 -4.53
N GLY A 178 -1.61 13.17 -3.75
CA GLY A 178 -2.59 12.13 -3.48
C GLY A 178 -3.95 12.74 -3.23
N LEU A 179 -4.99 12.14 -3.76
CA LEU A 179 -6.36 12.59 -3.63
C LEU A 179 -7.30 11.39 -3.74
N LEU A 180 -8.33 11.33 -2.90
CA LEU A 180 -9.39 10.35 -3.07
C LEU A 180 -10.19 10.65 -4.34
N ARG A 181 -10.78 9.60 -4.89
CA ARG A 181 -11.67 9.73 -6.03
C ARG A 181 -12.98 10.41 -5.62
N SER A 182 -13.50 11.27 -6.51
CA SER A 182 -14.84 11.84 -6.36
C SER A 182 -15.90 10.74 -6.24
N GLY A 183 -16.88 10.93 -5.33
CA GLY A 183 -17.91 9.95 -5.03
C GLY A 183 -17.57 9.01 -3.86
N THR A 184 -16.35 9.04 -3.33
CA THR A 184 -15.93 8.20 -2.21
C THR A 184 -16.65 8.60 -0.91
N PRO A 185 -17.31 7.65 -0.20
CA PRO A 185 -17.82 7.90 1.16
C PRO A 185 -16.66 8.10 2.14
N VAL A 186 -16.71 9.17 2.92
CA VAL A 186 -15.67 9.51 3.90
C VAL A 186 -16.27 9.77 5.28
N THR A 187 -15.48 9.52 6.32
CA THR A 187 -15.82 9.89 7.69
C THR A 187 -15.12 11.17 8.10
N ASP A 188 -15.64 11.85 9.11
CA ASP A 188 -15.00 13.06 9.66
C ASP A 188 -13.53 12.80 10.01
N ARG A 189 -12.67 13.77 9.68
CA ARG A 189 -11.20 13.78 9.90
C ARG A 189 -10.39 12.73 9.17
N ILE A 190 -10.98 11.86 8.36
CA ILE A 190 -10.18 10.93 7.55
C ILE A 190 -9.27 11.70 6.58
N LYS A 191 -8.06 11.20 6.33
CA LYS A 191 -7.18 11.74 5.30
C LYS A 191 -7.81 11.49 3.93
N VAL A 192 -7.96 12.54 3.11
CA VAL A 192 -8.54 12.48 1.77
C VAL A 192 -7.55 12.85 0.68
N GLY A 193 -6.39 13.37 1.04
CA GLY A 193 -5.32 13.72 0.10
C GLY A 193 -4.12 14.32 0.79
N ASP A 194 -3.13 14.68 0.01
CA ASP A 194 -1.99 15.48 0.45
C ASP A 194 -1.39 16.33 -0.67
N VAL A 195 -0.84 17.47 -0.27
CA VAL A 195 -0.14 18.43 -1.11
C VAL A 195 1.36 18.32 -0.82
N ASP A 196 2.17 18.22 -1.86
CA ASP A 196 3.63 18.23 -1.77
C ASP A 196 4.14 19.66 -2.04
N PRO A 197 4.91 20.26 -1.13
CA PRO A 197 5.40 21.63 -1.32
C PRO A 197 6.48 21.77 -2.41
N ARG A 198 6.96 20.66 -2.96
CA ARG A 198 7.99 20.66 -4.02
C ARG A 198 7.34 20.83 -5.38
N ASP A 199 7.86 21.75 -6.21
CA ASP A 199 7.29 22.10 -7.52
C ASP A 199 7.43 21.00 -8.58
N ASN A 200 8.42 20.11 -8.45
CA ASN A 200 8.73 19.07 -9.43
C ASN A 200 8.39 17.68 -8.94
N THR A 201 7.30 17.54 -8.20
CA THR A 201 6.90 16.26 -7.64
C THR A 201 6.47 15.30 -8.75
N ALA A 202 7.13 14.14 -8.84
CA ALA A 202 6.78 13.07 -9.76
C ALA A 202 5.57 12.29 -9.25
N CYS A 203 4.36 12.80 -9.49
CA CYS A 203 3.11 12.24 -8.97
C CYS A 203 2.78 10.85 -9.53
N HIS A 204 3.24 10.56 -10.74
CA HIS A 204 2.99 9.30 -11.46
C HIS A 204 4.13 8.28 -11.34
N HIS A 205 5.11 8.55 -10.48
CA HIS A 205 6.22 7.65 -10.21
C HIS A 205 6.11 6.99 -8.83
N VAL A 206 6.63 5.78 -8.72
CA VAL A 206 6.75 5.08 -7.44
C VAL A 206 7.64 5.90 -6.50
N SER A 207 7.19 6.12 -5.27
CA SER A 207 7.93 6.93 -4.30
C SER A 207 9.17 6.19 -3.77
N ASP A 208 10.15 6.96 -3.26
CA ASP A 208 11.31 6.44 -2.52
C ASP A 208 10.90 5.46 -1.40
N LYS A 209 9.85 5.80 -0.67
CA LYS A 209 9.30 4.95 0.39
C LYS A 209 8.76 3.62 -0.18
N ALA A 210 7.95 3.68 -1.23
CA ALA A 210 7.38 2.49 -1.84
C ALA A 210 8.48 1.60 -2.47
N PHE A 211 9.50 2.22 -3.07
CA PHE A 211 10.66 1.51 -3.61
C PHE A 211 11.45 0.77 -2.53
N ALA A 212 11.73 1.44 -1.38
CA ALA A 212 12.43 0.81 -0.26
C ALA A 212 11.62 -0.37 0.32
N ILE A 213 10.29 -0.20 0.49
CA ILE A 213 9.39 -1.26 0.97
C ILE A 213 9.36 -2.41 -0.03
N GLY A 214 9.23 -2.15 -1.33
CA GLY A 214 9.26 -3.16 -2.39
C GLY A 214 10.57 -3.94 -2.39
N GLY A 215 11.70 -3.27 -2.17
CA GLY A 215 13.01 -3.90 -2.00
C GLY A 215 13.05 -4.87 -0.81
N GLY A 216 12.51 -4.46 0.34
CA GLY A 216 12.40 -5.33 1.53
C GLY A 216 11.48 -6.53 1.30
N ILE A 217 10.36 -6.33 0.62
CA ILE A 217 9.47 -7.44 0.24
C ILE A 217 10.21 -8.45 -0.65
N LEU A 218 10.93 -7.96 -1.66
CA LEU A 218 11.71 -8.80 -2.57
C LEU A 218 12.82 -9.55 -1.79
N GLU A 219 13.53 -8.89 -0.88
CA GLU A 219 14.51 -9.53 0.02
C GLU A 219 13.89 -10.68 0.80
N ALA A 220 12.72 -10.47 1.42
CA ALA A 220 12.03 -11.50 2.17
C ALA A 220 11.64 -12.71 1.31
N ILE A 221 11.12 -12.48 0.11
CA ILE A 221 10.76 -13.53 -0.85
C ILE A 221 11.99 -14.31 -1.28
N LEU A 222 13.03 -13.64 -1.74
CA LEU A 222 14.28 -14.28 -2.17
C LEU A 222 14.96 -15.02 -1.02
N GLY A 223 14.96 -14.46 0.19
CA GLY A 223 15.48 -15.09 1.38
C GLY A 223 14.77 -16.40 1.74
N ARG A 224 13.48 -16.52 1.42
CA ARG A 224 12.67 -17.72 1.67
C ARG A 224 12.82 -18.76 0.56
N PHE A 225 12.73 -18.37 -0.72
CA PHE A 225 12.58 -19.28 -1.85
C PHE A 225 13.84 -19.42 -2.70
N ASN A 226 14.70 -18.41 -2.75
CA ASN A 226 15.94 -18.45 -3.55
C ASN A 226 17.15 -18.64 -2.62
N ARG A 227 17.26 -19.81 -1.99
CA ARG A 227 18.44 -20.19 -1.22
C ARG A 227 19.48 -20.78 -2.17
N PRO A 228 20.51 -20.04 -2.56
CA PRO A 228 21.51 -20.56 -3.49
C PRO A 228 22.23 -21.73 -2.84
N CYS A 229 22.32 -22.84 -3.56
CA CYS A 229 23.29 -23.87 -3.25
C CYS A 229 24.69 -23.27 -3.44
N TYR A 230 25.58 -23.45 -2.49
CA TYR A 230 26.94 -22.96 -2.57
C TYR A 230 27.92 -24.12 -2.46
N ILE A 231 29.05 -24.01 -3.14
CA ILE A 231 30.11 -25.00 -3.05
C ILE A 231 31.11 -24.56 -1.97
N ARG A 232 31.29 -25.40 -0.96
CA ARG A 232 32.33 -25.21 0.06
C ARG A 232 33.22 -26.44 0.05
N ARG A 233 34.52 -26.25 -0.19
CA ARG A 233 35.54 -27.33 -0.27
C ARG A 233 35.16 -28.40 -1.30
N GLY A 234 34.60 -28.03 -2.44
CA GLY A 234 34.21 -28.96 -3.51
C GLY A 234 32.89 -29.71 -3.25
N ILE A 235 32.21 -29.48 -2.14
CA ILE A 235 30.93 -30.11 -1.80
C ILE A 235 29.80 -29.09 -2.02
N LEU A 236 28.75 -29.50 -2.76
CA LEU A 236 27.55 -28.71 -2.99
C LEU A 236 26.69 -28.72 -1.72
N HIS A 237 26.52 -27.56 -1.12
CA HIS A 237 25.65 -27.36 0.03
C HIS A 237 24.36 -26.66 -0.45
N CYS A 238 23.27 -27.40 -0.49
CA CYS A 238 21.94 -26.84 -0.68
C CYS A 238 21.26 -26.76 0.71
N PRO A 239 20.78 -25.60 1.15
CA PRO A 239 20.03 -25.52 2.39
C PRO A 239 18.80 -26.43 2.29
N VAL A 240 18.76 -27.47 3.13
CA VAL A 240 17.56 -28.31 3.25
C VAL A 240 16.52 -27.52 4.03
N ASP A 241 15.34 -27.35 3.47
CA ASP A 241 14.22 -26.75 4.21
C ASP A 241 13.78 -27.74 5.31
N LYS A 242 14.14 -27.43 6.56
CA LYS A 242 13.78 -28.27 7.71
C LYS A 242 12.27 -28.31 7.98
N ASN A 243 11.48 -27.53 7.23
CA ASN A 243 10.04 -27.39 7.44
C ASN A 243 9.20 -27.95 6.28
N VAL A 244 9.80 -28.61 5.29
CA VAL A 244 9.04 -29.37 4.29
C VAL A 244 8.83 -30.77 4.88
N PRO A 245 7.59 -31.21 5.13
CA PRO A 245 7.32 -32.60 5.46
C PRO A 245 7.80 -33.48 4.30
N THR A 246 8.72 -34.37 4.56
CA THR A 246 9.04 -35.44 3.61
C THR A 246 7.81 -36.32 3.45
N ALA A 247 7.35 -36.42 2.18
CA ALA A 247 6.25 -37.30 1.79
C ALA A 247 6.57 -38.78 2.09
#